data_6872433b8fb11aa7965999d90c7673d8
#
_entry.id   6872433b8fb11aa7965999d90c7673d8
#
_cell.length_a   1.000
_cell.length_b   1.000
_cell.length_c   1.000
_cell.angle_alpha   90.00
_cell.angle_beta   90.00
_cell.angle_gamma   90.00
#
_symmetry.space_group_name_H-M   'P 1'
#
loop_
_entity.id
_entity.type
_entity.pdbx_description
1 polymer ?
#
loop_
_entity_poly.entity_id
_entity_poly.type
_entity_poly.pdbx_seq_one_letter_code
_entity_poly.pdbx_strand_id
1 'polypeptide(L)'
;HGCTSTVSETIQVYPLVTSGFVTDTSGCAPLNAAFANVSSGASAYTWDFGDGQTDTLSSPSHIYANQGLNDVVFNASLIATNSFGCTDTAYAQMFVHPQPIAQFVPSSQAGCQPLLVDLEDLGIGATNLAWDLGDGETVNGGPGNVSHTYSNTSSDPVLYDPVLIASTIHGCSDTATSQIEVFPPITAVFSIDTVVCSPFISNIINSSVGAVNYLWTMGDGVILAEQNPIHTYVNSTNSIQTRVITLTTTSAYGCTATSSVTIQVH
;
A
#
# COMPACT_ATOMS: atom_id res chain seq x y z
N HIS A 1 32.43 -83.96 46.76
CA HIS A 1 31.21 -83.23 47.12
C HIS A 1 31.34 -81.85 46.56
N GLY A 2 30.66 -81.55 45.44
CA GLY A 2 30.57 -80.21 44.86
C GLY A 2 29.37 -79.51 45.45
N CYS A 3 29.58 -78.53 46.29
CA CYS A 3 28.51 -77.62 46.77
C CYS A 3 28.37 -76.51 45.73
N THR A 4 27.22 -76.40 45.08
CA THR A 4 26.87 -75.27 44.22
C THR A 4 25.95 -74.36 44.96
N SER A 5 26.21 -73.05 44.91
CA SER A 5 25.35 -71.98 45.37
C SER A 5 24.77 -71.24 44.18
N THR A 6 23.48 -71.11 44.09
CA THR A 6 22.79 -70.37 43.04
C THR A 6 22.23 -69.09 43.68
N VAL A 7 22.50 -67.94 43.08
CA VAL A 7 21.87 -66.67 43.40
C VAL A 7 20.96 -66.35 42.22
N SER A 8 19.70 -66.05 42.46
CA SER A 8 18.74 -65.53 41.45
C SER A 8 18.37 -64.11 41.79
N GLU A 9 18.39 -63.24 40.78
CA GLU A 9 17.92 -61.87 40.88
C GLU A 9 16.77 -61.65 39.93
N THR A 10 15.74 -60.97 40.40
CA THR A 10 14.55 -60.68 39.59
C THR A 10 14.74 -59.33 38.90
N ILE A 11 14.74 -59.32 37.60
CA ILE A 11 14.73 -58.10 36.80
C ILE A 11 13.30 -57.77 36.38
N GLN A 12 12.80 -56.54 36.67
CA GLN A 12 11.49 -56.06 36.24
C GLN A 12 11.68 -55.16 35.01
N VAL A 13 11.03 -55.53 33.89
CA VAL A 13 11.03 -54.74 32.68
C VAL A 13 9.68 -54.04 32.52
N TYR A 14 9.72 -52.72 32.36
CA TYR A 14 8.51 -51.89 32.19
C TYR A 14 8.16 -51.73 30.71
N PRO A 15 6.86 -51.41 30.39
CA PRO A 15 6.41 -51.23 29.03
C PRO A 15 7.15 -50.07 28.32
N LEU A 16 7.39 -50.26 27.00
CA LEU A 16 8.01 -49.25 26.14
C LEU A 16 7.10 -48.02 26.01
N VAL A 17 7.72 -46.85 26.03
CA VAL A 17 7.13 -45.57 25.62
C VAL A 17 7.71 -45.21 24.26
N THR A 18 6.87 -44.74 23.35
CA THR A 18 7.33 -44.17 22.09
C THR A 18 6.75 -42.76 21.94
N SER A 19 7.60 -41.76 21.86
CA SER A 19 7.22 -40.36 21.62
C SER A 19 7.11 -40.05 20.15
N GLY A 20 6.09 -39.28 19.78
CA GLY A 20 5.89 -38.80 18.41
C GLY A 20 4.82 -37.72 18.35
N PHE A 21 4.97 -36.83 17.39
CA PHE A 21 3.96 -35.81 17.10
C PHE A 21 4.02 -35.39 15.63
N VAL A 22 2.93 -34.77 15.17
CA VAL A 22 2.79 -34.18 13.83
C VAL A 22 2.44 -32.71 13.99
N THR A 23 3.09 -31.85 13.21
CA THR A 23 2.86 -30.40 13.19
C THR A 23 3.29 -29.84 11.84
N ASP A 24 2.78 -28.68 11.48
CA ASP A 24 3.35 -27.87 10.38
C ASP A 24 4.69 -27.29 10.84
N THR A 25 5.75 -27.62 10.12
CA THR A 25 7.13 -27.29 10.53
C THR A 25 7.67 -26.00 9.91
N SER A 26 6.88 -25.30 9.08
CA SER A 26 7.31 -24.07 8.39
C SER A 26 6.12 -23.15 8.14
N GLY A 27 6.33 -21.84 8.29
CA GLY A 27 5.32 -20.83 7.97
C GLY A 27 5.75 -19.41 8.32
N CYS A 28 4.91 -18.47 7.93
CA CYS A 28 5.13 -17.04 8.21
C CYS A 28 4.81 -16.69 9.65
N ALA A 29 5.58 -15.77 10.22
CA ALA A 29 5.29 -15.22 11.55
C ALA A 29 4.01 -14.32 11.51
N PRO A 30 3.17 -14.37 12.56
CA PRO A 30 3.19 -15.34 13.66
C PRO A 30 2.73 -16.73 13.20
N LEU A 31 3.55 -17.76 13.40
CA LEU A 31 3.23 -19.13 13.03
C LEU A 31 2.45 -19.81 14.17
N ASN A 32 1.18 -20.09 13.94
CA ASN A 32 0.35 -20.86 14.88
C ASN A 32 0.46 -22.35 14.54
N ALA A 33 1.28 -23.09 15.29
CA ALA A 33 1.54 -24.51 15.09
C ALA A 33 0.69 -25.36 16.08
N ALA A 34 -0.08 -26.30 15.52
CA ALA A 34 -0.81 -27.28 16.30
C ALA A 34 0.01 -28.58 16.41
N PHE A 35 0.29 -29.05 17.62
CA PHE A 35 1.07 -30.24 17.89
C PHE A 35 0.17 -31.43 18.15
N ALA A 36 -0.07 -32.26 17.14
CA ALA A 36 -0.88 -33.48 17.28
C ALA A 36 0.01 -34.62 17.83
N ASN A 37 -0.24 -35.02 19.06
CA ASN A 37 0.48 -36.08 19.72
C ASN A 37 0.08 -37.46 19.14
N VAL A 38 1.06 -38.25 18.75
CA VAL A 38 0.90 -39.65 18.26
C VAL A 38 1.72 -40.62 19.09
N SER A 39 2.17 -40.24 20.28
CA SER A 39 2.93 -41.09 21.21
C SER A 39 2.11 -42.31 21.66
N SER A 40 2.81 -43.39 21.97
CA SER A 40 2.19 -44.61 22.53
C SER A 40 2.85 -45.03 23.86
N GLY A 41 2.06 -45.68 24.74
CA GLY A 41 2.56 -46.19 26.02
C GLY A 41 2.78 -45.13 27.09
N ALA A 42 2.49 -43.84 26.83
CA ALA A 42 2.68 -42.73 27.77
C ALA A 42 1.40 -42.33 28.45
N SER A 43 1.52 -41.72 29.65
CA SER A 43 0.42 -41.15 30.43
C SER A 43 0.61 -39.65 30.79
N ALA A 44 1.83 -39.13 30.56
CA ALA A 44 2.15 -37.72 30.77
C ALA A 44 3.01 -37.20 29.65
N TYR A 45 2.92 -35.90 29.37
CA TYR A 45 3.59 -35.23 28.27
C TYR A 45 4.21 -33.92 28.77
N THR A 46 5.42 -33.61 28.26
CA THR A 46 6.07 -32.35 28.51
C THR A 46 6.64 -31.83 27.16
N TRP A 47 6.15 -30.68 26.76
CA TRP A 47 6.57 -29.99 25.55
C TRP A 47 7.57 -28.89 25.90
N ASP A 48 8.60 -28.76 25.09
CA ASP A 48 9.45 -27.59 24.98
C ASP A 48 9.37 -27.11 23.53
N PHE A 49 8.93 -25.88 23.32
CA PHE A 49 8.78 -25.32 21.97
C PHE A 49 10.07 -24.72 21.41
N GLY A 50 11.15 -24.69 22.19
CA GLY A 50 12.45 -24.22 21.77
C GLY A 50 12.62 -22.70 21.78
N ASP A 51 11.62 -21.96 22.21
CA ASP A 51 11.63 -20.50 22.42
C ASP A 51 11.61 -20.10 23.90
N GLY A 52 11.74 -21.09 24.80
CA GLY A 52 11.69 -20.96 26.24
C GLY A 52 10.29 -21.15 26.84
N GLN A 53 9.30 -21.44 26.03
CA GLN A 53 7.94 -21.79 26.50
C GLN A 53 7.74 -23.31 26.49
N THR A 54 6.92 -23.79 27.44
CA THR A 54 6.64 -25.22 27.68
C THR A 54 5.14 -25.45 27.88
N ASP A 55 4.66 -26.69 27.64
CA ASP A 55 3.30 -27.11 27.89
C ASP A 55 3.24 -28.57 28.37
N THR A 56 2.14 -28.97 29.00
CA THR A 56 1.86 -30.35 29.47
C THR A 56 0.56 -30.96 28.92
N LEU A 57 -0.14 -30.22 28.04
CA LEU A 57 -1.32 -30.71 27.36
C LEU A 57 -0.99 -31.88 26.43
N SER A 58 -1.94 -32.76 26.23
CA SER A 58 -1.77 -33.90 25.34
C SER A 58 -1.44 -33.47 23.89
N SER A 59 -2.13 -32.47 23.38
CA SER A 59 -1.95 -31.91 22.04
C SER A 59 -2.10 -30.39 22.08
N PRO A 60 -1.05 -29.65 22.40
CA PRO A 60 -1.08 -28.19 22.52
C PRO A 60 -1.04 -27.51 21.15
N SER A 61 -1.32 -26.21 21.15
CA SER A 61 -0.95 -25.29 20.08
C SER A 61 0.02 -24.24 20.61
N HIS A 62 0.93 -23.77 19.77
CA HIS A 62 1.90 -22.74 20.14
C HIS A 62 2.08 -21.73 19.02
N ILE A 63 2.31 -20.45 19.38
CA ILE A 63 2.51 -19.35 18.43
C ILE A 63 3.98 -18.93 18.47
N TYR A 64 4.67 -19.16 17.37
CA TYR A 64 6.03 -18.69 17.17
C TYR A 64 6.05 -17.30 16.56
N ALA A 65 6.81 -16.40 17.16
CA ALA A 65 7.04 -15.06 16.66
C ALA A 65 8.41 -14.96 15.97
N ASN A 66 8.49 -14.17 14.90
CA ASN A 66 9.73 -13.73 14.29
C ASN A 66 9.60 -12.25 13.94
N GLN A 67 10.23 -11.38 14.70
CA GLN A 67 10.22 -9.92 14.49
C GLN A 67 11.48 -9.44 13.74
N GLY A 68 12.33 -10.37 13.30
CA GLY A 68 13.52 -10.08 12.52
C GLY A 68 13.25 -10.00 11.01
N LEU A 69 14.33 -9.91 10.22
CA LEU A 69 14.29 -9.92 8.75
C LEU A 69 14.80 -11.24 8.16
N ASN A 70 15.25 -12.17 9.00
CA ASN A 70 15.77 -13.47 8.60
C ASN A 70 14.94 -14.59 9.22
N ASP A 71 14.97 -15.76 8.60
CA ASP A 71 14.35 -16.96 9.14
C ASP A 71 14.88 -17.29 10.53
N VAL A 72 13.98 -17.71 11.44
CA VAL A 72 14.35 -18.24 12.77
C VAL A 72 13.97 -19.71 12.82
N VAL A 73 14.84 -20.53 13.41
CA VAL A 73 14.58 -21.95 13.61
C VAL A 73 14.48 -22.25 15.09
N PHE A 74 13.33 -22.80 15.51
CA PHE A 74 13.12 -23.31 16.85
C PHE A 74 13.19 -24.83 16.85
N ASN A 75 13.72 -25.44 17.94
CA ASN A 75 13.80 -26.87 18.11
C ASN A 75 12.74 -27.32 19.10
N ALA A 76 11.57 -27.73 18.61
CA ALA A 76 10.51 -28.24 19.46
C ALA A 76 10.79 -29.67 19.88
N SER A 77 10.43 -30.03 21.13
CA SER A 77 10.55 -31.41 21.64
C SER A 77 9.34 -31.82 22.47
N LEU A 78 9.05 -33.12 22.44
CA LEU A 78 8.06 -33.78 23.27
C LEU A 78 8.73 -34.89 24.07
N ILE A 79 8.65 -34.80 25.39
CA ILE A 79 8.96 -35.93 26.31
C ILE A 79 7.66 -36.61 26.68
N ALA A 80 7.53 -37.88 26.31
CA ALA A 80 6.42 -38.74 26.68
C ALA A 80 6.84 -39.68 27.85
N THR A 81 6.04 -39.78 28.93
CA THR A 81 6.37 -40.49 30.15
C THR A 81 5.24 -41.44 30.52
N ASN A 82 5.55 -42.69 30.92
CA ASN A 82 4.55 -43.61 31.48
C ASN A 82 4.46 -43.54 33.00
N SER A 83 3.52 -44.27 33.60
CA SER A 83 3.33 -44.31 35.06
C SER A 83 4.49 -44.95 35.84
N PHE A 84 5.43 -45.58 35.17
CA PHE A 84 6.63 -46.20 35.77
C PHE A 84 7.87 -45.32 35.66
N GLY A 85 7.73 -44.13 35.06
CA GLY A 85 8.86 -43.17 34.87
C GLY A 85 9.73 -43.43 33.64
N CYS A 86 9.35 -44.40 32.77
CA CYS A 86 10.04 -44.56 31.48
C CYS A 86 9.66 -43.41 30.53
N THR A 87 10.66 -42.88 29.82
CA THR A 87 10.48 -41.74 28.92
C THR A 87 11.04 -42.03 27.52
N ASP A 88 10.48 -41.33 26.54
CA ASP A 88 11.04 -41.20 25.20
C ASP A 88 10.85 -39.77 24.71
N THR A 89 11.68 -39.31 23.76
CA THR A 89 11.70 -37.92 23.31
C THR A 89 11.66 -37.84 21.78
N ALA A 90 10.75 -37.06 21.25
CA ALA A 90 10.68 -36.70 19.83
C ALA A 90 11.08 -35.22 19.62
N TYR A 91 11.60 -34.89 18.45
CA TYR A 91 12.07 -33.55 18.07
C TYR A 91 11.52 -33.14 16.70
N ALA A 92 11.31 -31.84 16.51
CA ALA A 92 11.05 -31.22 15.21
C ALA A 92 11.68 -29.83 15.15
N GLN A 93 12.15 -29.43 13.96
CA GLN A 93 12.59 -28.06 13.70
C GLN A 93 11.42 -27.27 13.11
N MET A 94 11.21 -26.08 13.66
CA MET A 94 10.17 -25.14 13.28
C MET A 94 10.83 -23.95 12.56
N PHE A 95 10.58 -23.80 11.26
CA PHE A 95 11.10 -22.70 10.46
C PHE A 95 10.07 -21.57 10.40
N VAL A 96 10.39 -20.45 11.03
CA VAL A 96 9.49 -19.30 11.13
C VAL A 96 10.03 -18.17 10.27
N HIS A 97 9.38 -17.96 9.12
CA HIS A 97 9.77 -16.94 8.16
C HIS A 97 9.29 -15.55 8.62
N PRO A 98 10.10 -14.49 8.41
CA PRO A 98 9.71 -13.14 8.78
C PRO A 98 8.56 -12.63 7.92
N GLN A 99 7.73 -11.78 8.51
CA GLN A 99 6.72 -11.00 7.80
C GLN A 99 7.41 -9.77 7.19
N PRO A 100 7.22 -9.45 5.91
CA PRO A 100 7.65 -8.17 5.37
C PRO A 100 6.78 -7.05 5.95
N ILE A 101 7.24 -5.82 5.89
CA ILE A 101 6.46 -4.63 6.22
C ILE A 101 6.22 -3.86 4.92
N ALA A 102 4.96 -3.76 4.51
CA ALA A 102 4.56 -2.89 3.42
C ALA A 102 4.37 -1.47 3.96
N GLN A 103 5.00 -0.50 3.31
CA GLN A 103 4.83 0.92 3.63
C GLN A 103 5.19 1.75 2.40
N PHE A 104 4.39 2.75 2.10
CA PHE A 104 4.73 3.73 1.07
C PHE A 104 4.13 5.10 1.39
N VAL A 105 4.68 6.13 0.74
CA VAL A 105 4.21 7.52 0.84
C VAL A 105 4.03 8.09 -0.56
N PRO A 106 2.83 8.59 -0.91
CA PRO A 106 2.63 9.35 -2.14
C PRO A 106 3.23 10.75 -2.02
N SER A 107 3.84 11.27 -3.09
CA SER A 107 4.37 12.64 -3.16
C SER A 107 3.28 13.71 -3.04
N SER A 108 2.04 13.36 -3.37
CA SER A 108 0.84 14.17 -3.16
C SER A 108 -0.38 13.27 -2.91
N GLN A 109 -1.25 13.69 -2.00
CA GLN A 109 -2.52 13.01 -1.71
C GLN A 109 -3.72 13.68 -2.39
N ALA A 110 -3.53 14.87 -2.98
CA ALA A 110 -4.58 15.55 -3.73
C ALA A 110 -3.99 16.52 -4.76
N GLY A 111 -4.69 16.72 -5.88
CA GLY A 111 -4.27 17.70 -6.87
C GLY A 111 -5.12 17.76 -8.12
N CYS A 112 -4.77 18.73 -8.97
CA CYS A 112 -5.47 18.97 -10.24
C CYS A 112 -5.06 17.91 -11.28
N GLN A 113 -6.03 17.42 -12.04
CA GLN A 113 -5.77 16.52 -13.14
C GLN A 113 -5.03 17.23 -14.31
N PRO A 114 -4.13 16.55 -15.06
CA PRO A 114 -3.54 15.25 -14.73
C PRO A 114 -2.60 15.38 -13.53
N LEU A 115 -2.71 14.47 -12.56
CA LEU A 115 -1.91 14.49 -11.34
C LEU A 115 -0.81 13.43 -11.40
N LEU A 116 0.44 13.84 -11.56
CA LEU A 116 1.59 12.95 -11.43
C LEU A 116 1.88 12.73 -9.93
N VAL A 117 1.93 11.47 -9.52
CA VAL A 117 2.26 11.06 -8.14
C VAL A 117 3.39 10.05 -8.16
N ASP A 118 4.42 10.31 -7.37
CA ASP A 118 5.47 9.36 -7.05
C ASP A 118 5.07 8.61 -5.77
N LEU A 119 5.01 7.30 -5.83
CA LEU A 119 4.77 6.40 -4.71
C LEU A 119 6.14 5.91 -4.22
N GLU A 120 6.61 6.43 -3.10
CA GLU A 120 7.90 6.08 -2.52
C GLU A 120 7.73 4.87 -1.60
N ASP A 121 8.41 3.75 -1.95
CA ASP A 121 8.47 2.54 -1.13
C ASP A 121 9.39 2.77 0.08
N LEU A 122 8.82 2.58 1.27
CA LEU A 122 9.50 2.63 2.56
C LEU A 122 9.43 1.29 3.29
N GLY A 123 8.92 0.25 2.61
CA GLY A 123 8.79 -1.11 3.14
C GLY A 123 10.13 -1.78 3.37
N ILE A 124 10.12 -2.83 4.18
CA ILE A 124 11.31 -3.63 4.49
C ILE A 124 11.00 -5.13 4.44
N GLY A 125 12.03 -5.93 4.11
CA GLY A 125 11.96 -7.39 4.16
C GLY A 125 11.28 -8.04 2.97
N ALA A 126 10.69 -7.30 2.03
CA ALA A 126 10.10 -7.85 0.81
C ALA A 126 11.16 -8.21 -0.23
N THR A 127 10.89 -9.25 -1.01
CA THR A 127 11.67 -9.63 -2.21
C THR A 127 10.93 -9.31 -3.49
N ASN A 128 9.61 -9.07 -3.40
CA ASN A 128 8.77 -8.71 -4.52
C ASN A 128 7.69 -7.72 -4.08
N LEU A 129 7.42 -6.71 -4.91
CA LEU A 129 6.35 -5.74 -4.74
C LEU A 129 5.35 -5.85 -5.89
N ALA A 130 4.07 -5.79 -5.55
CA ALA A 130 2.99 -5.68 -6.51
C ALA A 130 2.14 -4.44 -6.15
N TRP A 131 1.95 -3.55 -7.12
CA TRP A 131 1.16 -2.35 -6.99
C TRP A 131 -0.15 -2.48 -7.77
N ASP A 132 -1.25 -2.19 -7.12
CA ASP A 132 -2.51 -1.79 -7.75
C ASP A 132 -2.63 -0.28 -7.56
N LEU A 133 -2.73 0.47 -8.65
CA LEU A 133 -2.73 1.94 -8.60
C LEU A 133 -4.12 2.53 -8.32
N GLY A 134 -5.14 1.67 -8.21
CA GLY A 134 -6.50 2.06 -7.86
C GLY A 134 -7.34 2.60 -9.03
N ASP A 135 -6.77 2.69 -10.23
CA ASP A 135 -7.44 3.10 -11.47
C ASP A 135 -7.56 1.97 -12.49
N GLY A 136 -7.16 0.75 -12.11
CA GLY A 136 -7.13 -0.45 -12.92
C GLY A 136 -5.76 -0.75 -13.53
N GLU A 137 -4.76 0.14 -13.36
CA GLU A 137 -3.38 -0.15 -13.72
C GLU A 137 -2.63 -0.84 -12.59
N THR A 138 -1.73 -1.74 -12.93
CA THR A 138 -0.91 -2.51 -11.97
C THR A 138 0.55 -2.53 -12.39
N VAL A 139 1.46 -2.53 -11.40
CA VAL A 139 2.90 -2.67 -11.61
C VAL A 139 3.42 -3.83 -10.77
N ASN A 140 4.10 -4.78 -11.42
CA ASN A 140 4.74 -5.92 -10.75
C ASN A 140 6.24 -5.87 -11.01
N GLY A 141 7.04 -6.05 -9.97
CA GLY A 141 8.49 -6.02 -10.09
C GLY A 141 9.16 -6.07 -8.73
N GLY A 142 10.49 -6.05 -8.70
CA GLY A 142 11.27 -5.98 -7.46
C GLY A 142 11.02 -4.68 -6.67
N PRO A 143 11.66 -4.51 -5.48
CA PRO A 143 11.53 -3.31 -4.66
C PRO A 143 11.84 -2.03 -5.44
N GLY A 144 11.04 -1.00 -5.23
CA GLY A 144 11.27 0.30 -5.87
C GLY A 144 10.06 1.22 -5.88
N ASN A 145 10.36 2.48 -6.21
CA ASN A 145 9.36 3.53 -6.33
C ASN A 145 8.60 3.42 -7.66
N VAL A 146 7.36 3.87 -7.66
CA VAL A 146 6.50 3.90 -8.85
C VAL A 146 6.00 5.33 -9.07
N SER A 147 6.12 5.84 -10.30
CA SER A 147 5.51 7.10 -10.72
C SER A 147 4.29 6.81 -11.58
N HIS A 148 3.16 7.44 -11.28
CA HIS A 148 1.91 7.25 -12.00
C HIS A 148 1.16 8.57 -12.18
N THR A 149 0.43 8.69 -13.30
CA THR A 149 -0.36 9.90 -13.60
C THR A 149 -1.84 9.57 -13.53
N TYR A 150 -2.50 10.09 -12.51
CA TYR A 150 -3.94 9.97 -12.34
C TYR A 150 -4.70 11.03 -13.15
N SER A 151 -5.82 10.62 -13.74
CA SER A 151 -6.66 11.49 -14.56
C SER A 151 -8.09 11.47 -14.07
N ASN A 152 -8.73 12.64 -14.05
CA ASN A 152 -10.13 12.77 -13.74
C ASN A 152 -10.86 13.45 -14.91
N THR A 153 -11.81 12.75 -15.54
CA THR A 153 -12.64 13.28 -16.62
C THR A 153 -14.07 13.61 -16.17
N SER A 154 -14.38 13.42 -14.89
CA SER A 154 -15.69 13.71 -14.30
C SER A 154 -15.83 15.17 -13.89
N SER A 155 -17.01 15.59 -13.46
CA SER A 155 -17.29 16.93 -12.89
C SER A 155 -16.98 17.04 -11.40
N ASP A 156 -16.76 15.90 -10.73
CA ASP A 156 -16.51 15.81 -9.29
C ASP A 156 -15.11 15.25 -9.00
N PRO A 157 -14.54 15.47 -7.82
CA PRO A 157 -13.31 14.82 -7.42
C PRO A 157 -13.42 13.29 -7.47
N VAL A 158 -12.36 12.63 -7.92
CA VAL A 158 -12.25 11.17 -7.94
C VAL A 158 -11.21 10.73 -6.94
N LEU A 159 -11.55 9.72 -6.13
CA LEU A 159 -10.65 9.10 -5.19
C LEU A 159 -10.08 7.81 -5.80
N TYR A 160 -8.76 7.66 -5.73
CA TYR A 160 -8.03 6.46 -6.08
C TYR A 160 -7.39 5.90 -4.82
N ASP A 161 -7.46 4.58 -4.64
CA ASP A 161 -6.93 3.87 -3.48
C ASP A 161 -5.78 2.95 -3.91
N PRO A 162 -4.55 3.48 -4.10
CA PRO A 162 -3.41 2.64 -4.42
C PRO A 162 -3.09 1.67 -3.29
N VAL A 163 -2.76 0.43 -3.67
CA VAL A 163 -2.44 -0.69 -2.78
C VAL A 163 -1.05 -1.22 -3.14
N LEU A 164 -0.20 -1.36 -2.13
CA LEU A 164 1.07 -2.05 -2.21
C LEU A 164 0.97 -3.39 -1.51
N ILE A 165 1.28 -4.48 -2.20
CA ILE A 165 1.48 -5.81 -1.63
C ILE A 165 2.96 -6.13 -1.64
N ALA A 166 3.55 -6.23 -0.46
CA ALA A 166 4.94 -6.64 -0.25
C ALA A 166 4.98 -8.14 0.08
N SER A 167 5.83 -8.91 -0.60
CA SER A 167 5.92 -10.36 -0.39
C SER A 167 7.35 -10.88 -0.34
N THR A 168 7.55 -12.01 0.38
CA THR A 168 8.82 -12.72 0.46
C THR A 168 8.83 -13.94 -0.46
N ILE A 169 10.02 -14.55 -0.63
CA ILE A 169 10.18 -15.83 -1.38
C ILE A 169 9.42 -17.00 -0.73
N HIS A 170 9.08 -16.91 0.55
CA HIS A 170 8.32 -17.91 1.31
C HIS A 170 6.81 -17.68 1.25
N GLY A 171 6.34 -16.64 0.50
CA GLY A 171 4.92 -16.31 0.37
C GLY A 171 4.35 -15.52 1.55
N CYS A 172 5.18 -15.07 2.50
CA CYS A 172 4.74 -14.13 3.53
C CYS A 172 4.46 -12.78 2.89
N SER A 173 3.34 -12.14 3.24
CA SER A 173 2.96 -10.87 2.62
C SER A 173 2.34 -9.91 3.61
N ASP A 174 2.50 -8.62 3.33
CA ASP A 174 1.87 -7.51 4.01
C ASP A 174 1.33 -6.53 2.98
N THR A 175 0.40 -5.67 3.39
CA THR A 175 -0.32 -4.76 2.49
C THR A 175 -0.39 -3.37 3.10
N ALA A 176 -0.06 -2.35 2.29
CA ALA A 176 -0.26 -0.95 2.61
C ALA A 176 -1.22 -0.30 1.61
N THR A 177 -2.01 0.67 2.07
CA THR A 177 -2.94 1.44 1.26
C THR A 177 -2.78 2.92 1.51
N SER A 178 -3.12 3.74 0.52
CA SER A 178 -3.22 5.19 0.65
C SER A 178 -4.42 5.67 -0.16
N GLN A 179 -4.72 6.98 -0.10
CA GLN A 179 -5.78 7.58 -0.88
C GLN A 179 -5.24 8.80 -1.62
N ILE A 180 -5.64 8.97 -2.89
CA ILE A 180 -5.26 10.08 -3.75
C ILE A 180 -6.53 10.68 -4.34
N GLU A 181 -6.76 11.98 -4.09
CA GLU A 181 -7.89 12.72 -4.61
C GLU A 181 -7.48 13.54 -5.84
N VAL A 182 -8.12 13.29 -6.97
CA VAL A 182 -7.85 14.00 -8.22
C VAL A 182 -9.02 14.92 -8.55
N PHE A 183 -8.73 16.22 -8.56
CA PHE A 183 -9.74 17.25 -8.82
C PHE A 183 -10.19 17.26 -10.28
N PRO A 184 -11.45 17.66 -10.55
CA PRO A 184 -12.01 17.68 -11.89
C PRO A 184 -11.28 18.65 -12.83
N PRO A 185 -11.38 18.42 -14.15
CA PRO A 185 -10.79 19.32 -15.15
C PRO A 185 -11.41 20.71 -15.10
N ILE A 186 -10.57 21.70 -15.38
CA ILE A 186 -10.99 23.08 -15.60
C ILE A 186 -10.55 23.52 -16.98
N THR A 187 -11.40 24.29 -17.67
CA THR A 187 -11.05 24.89 -18.97
C THR A 187 -11.31 26.38 -18.97
N ALA A 188 -10.43 27.15 -19.59
CA ALA A 188 -10.64 28.55 -19.91
C ALA A 188 -10.92 28.65 -21.40
N VAL A 189 -12.13 29.04 -21.76
CA VAL A 189 -12.58 29.19 -23.15
C VAL A 189 -13.46 30.44 -23.27
N PHE A 190 -13.12 31.31 -24.21
CA PHE A 190 -13.96 32.46 -24.55
C PHE A 190 -13.84 32.79 -26.03
N SER A 191 -14.81 33.55 -26.53
CA SER A 191 -14.79 34.11 -27.88
C SER A 191 -15.09 35.60 -27.86
N ILE A 192 -14.52 36.31 -28.83
CA ILE A 192 -14.67 37.75 -29.06
C ILE A 192 -14.33 38.06 -30.53
N ASP A 193 -14.90 39.13 -31.08
CA ASP A 193 -14.53 39.62 -32.42
C ASP A 193 -13.06 40.07 -32.43
N THR A 194 -12.29 39.58 -33.40
CA THR A 194 -10.84 39.76 -33.44
C THR A 194 -10.36 40.94 -34.28
N VAL A 195 -11.23 41.50 -35.16
CA VAL A 195 -10.95 42.69 -35.98
C VAL A 195 -12.13 43.64 -35.83
N VAL A 196 -11.88 44.78 -35.21
CA VAL A 196 -12.94 45.72 -34.79
C VAL A 196 -12.59 47.15 -35.06
N CYS A 197 -13.61 48.03 -35.18
CA CYS A 197 -13.42 49.47 -35.33
C CYS A 197 -13.63 50.20 -34.00
N SER A 198 -12.76 51.21 -33.76
CA SER A 198 -12.85 52.08 -32.57
C SER A 198 -14.02 53.06 -32.67
N PRO A 199 -14.74 53.38 -31.57
CA PRO A 199 -14.70 52.69 -30.28
C PRO A 199 -15.41 51.30 -30.33
N PHE A 200 -14.80 50.28 -29.72
CA PHE A 200 -15.34 48.92 -29.69
C PHE A 200 -15.75 48.51 -28.27
N ILE A 201 -17.04 48.23 -28.08
CA ILE A 201 -17.56 47.66 -26.84
C ILE A 201 -17.47 46.14 -27.01
N SER A 202 -16.67 45.50 -26.17
CA SER A 202 -16.46 44.04 -26.25
C SER A 202 -17.74 43.27 -25.88
N ASN A 203 -18.05 42.25 -26.68
CA ASN A 203 -19.06 41.26 -26.36
C ASN A 203 -18.35 39.91 -26.17
N ILE A 204 -17.82 39.70 -24.96
CA ILE A 204 -17.09 38.47 -24.62
C ILE A 204 -18.09 37.40 -24.24
N ILE A 205 -18.01 36.25 -24.93
CA ILE A 205 -18.79 35.05 -24.60
C ILE A 205 -17.85 34.09 -23.89
N ASN A 206 -18.03 33.93 -22.59
CA ASN A 206 -17.29 33.00 -21.77
C ASN A 206 -17.95 31.62 -21.77
N SER A 207 -17.22 30.59 -22.18
CA SER A 207 -17.66 29.19 -22.24
C SER A 207 -16.79 28.27 -21.38
N SER A 208 -16.08 28.83 -20.39
CA SER A 208 -15.23 28.08 -19.47
C SER A 208 -16.03 27.10 -18.61
N VAL A 209 -15.43 25.96 -18.30
CA VAL A 209 -16.05 24.90 -17.50
C VAL A 209 -15.25 24.66 -16.24
N GLY A 210 -15.94 24.40 -15.11
CA GLY A 210 -15.32 24.08 -13.80
C GLY A 210 -14.79 25.30 -13.04
N ALA A 211 -14.96 26.51 -13.57
CA ALA A 211 -14.47 27.75 -12.96
C ALA A 211 -15.46 28.34 -11.95
N VAL A 212 -14.93 28.86 -10.84
CA VAL A 212 -15.67 29.68 -9.85
C VAL A 212 -15.12 31.11 -9.78
N ASN A 213 -13.88 31.33 -10.19
CA ASN A 213 -13.27 32.66 -10.29
C ASN A 213 -12.71 32.90 -11.69
N TYR A 214 -12.75 34.15 -12.09
CA TYR A 214 -12.31 34.63 -13.40
C TYR A 214 -11.38 35.83 -13.22
N LEU A 215 -10.28 35.87 -13.94
CA LEU A 215 -9.36 37.00 -14.01
C LEU A 215 -9.06 37.30 -15.46
N TRP A 216 -9.45 38.48 -15.92
CA TRP A 216 -9.22 38.96 -17.27
C TRP A 216 -8.15 40.02 -17.27
N THR A 217 -7.20 39.90 -18.20
CA THR A 217 -6.33 41.02 -18.59
C THR A 217 -6.75 41.46 -20.00
N MET A 218 -7.11 42.73 -20.17
CA MET A 218 -7.69 43.22 -21.43
C MET A 218 -6.64 43.68 -22.45
N GLY A 219 -5.35 43.58 -22.10
CA GLY A 219 -4.24 43.92 -22.99
C GLY A 219 -3.94 45.42 -23.15
N ASP A 220 -4.69 46.26 -22.43
CA ASP A 220 -4.48 47.74 -22.35
C ASP A 220 -4.22 48.19 -20.90
N GLY A 221 -3.98 47.25 -19.98
CA GLY A 221 -3.72 47.49 -18.57
C GLY A 221 -4.96 47.34 -17.67
N VAL A 222 -6.15 47.16 -18.22
CA VAL A 222 -7.36 46.91 -17.47
C VAL A 222 -7.43 45.45 -17.05
N ILE A 223 -7.84 45.19 -15.79
CA ILE A 223 -8.05 43.88 -15.18
C ILE A 223 -9.51 43.82 -14.68
N LEU A 224 -10.21 42.73 -15.00
CA LEU A 224 -11.61 42.51 -14.63
C LEU A 224 -11.77 41.09 -14.03
N ALA A 225 -12.81 40.91 -13.20
CA ALA A 225 -13.03 39.65 -12.47
C ALA A 225 -14.45 39.08 -12.68
N GLU A 226 -15.28 39.72 -13.49
CA GLU A 226 -16.63 39.26 -13.78
C GLU A 226 -16.59 37.99 -14.67
N GLN A 227 -17.61 37.16 -14.58
CA GLN A 227 -17.74 35.99 -15.46
C GLN A 227 -17.81 36.38 -16.94
N ASN A 228 -18.59 37.42 -17.25
CA ASN A 228 -18.76 37.97 -18.59
C ASN A 228 -18.50 39.50 -18.56
N PRO A 229 -17.24 39.92 -18.67
CA PRO A 229 -16.90 41.33 -18.58
C PRO A 229 -17.28 42.10 -19.83
N ILE A 230 -17.56 43.39 -19.66
CA ILE A 230 -17.73 44.37 -20.72
C ILE A 230 -16.56 45.35 -20.64
N HIS A 231 -15.89 45.59 -21.77
CA HIS A 231 -14.79 46.52 -21.87
C HIS A 231 -14.87 47.32 -23.16
N THR A 232 -14.46 48.60 -23.12
CA THR A 232 -14.46 49.47 -24.29
C THR A 232 -13.00 49.76 -24.75
N TYR A 233 -12.68 49.35 -25.95
CA TYR A 233 -11.40 49.67 -26.59
C TYR A 233 -11.51 50.96 -27.42
N VAL A 234 -10.61 51.90 -27.18
CA VAL A 234 -10.51 53.15 -27.93
C VAL A 234 -9.13 53.19 -28.61
N ASN A 235 -9.12 53.36 -29.92
CA ASN A 235 -7.92 53.64 -30.69
C ASN A 235 -7.94 55.10 -31.16
N SER A 236 -7.15 55.96 -30.52
CA SER A 236 -6.97 57.35 -30.89
C SER A 236 -5.80 57.62 -31.85
N THR A 237 -5.24 56.56 -32.40
CA THR A 237 -4.11 56.64 -33.34
C THR A 237 -4.55 56.37 -34.77
N ASN A 238 -3.67 56.69 -35.76
CA ASN A 238 -3.92 56.38 -37.17
C ASN A 238 -3.35 55.00 -37.56
N SER A 239 -2.98 54.16 -36.56
CA SER A 239 -2.42 52.83 -36.78
C SER A 239 -3.21 51.79 -36.03
N ILE A 240 -3.24 50.53 -36.54
CA ILE A 240 -3.90 49.39 -35.91
C ILE A 240 -3.27 49.15 -34.55
N GLN A 241 -4.12 49.05 -33.51
CA GLN A 241 -3.71 48.66 -32.15
C GLN A 241 -4.01 47.20 -31.93
N THR A 242 -2.98 46.43 -31.58
CA THR A 242 -3.12 45.01 -31.23
C THR A 242 -3.22 44.86 -29.71
N ARG A 243 -4.19 44.12 -29.23
CA ARG A 243 -4.40 43.81 -27.81
C ARG A 243 -4.50 42.30 -27.60
N VAL A 244 -3.86 41.79 -26.54
CA VAL A 244 -3.97 40.38 -26.14
C VAL A 244 -4.85 40.31 -24.90
N ILE A 245 -6.01 39.70 -25.07
CA ILE A 245 -6.95 39.45 -23.97
C ILE A 245 -6.64 38.07 -23.40
N THR A 246 -6.41 37.99 -22.11
CA THR A 246 -6.14 36.71 -21.43
C THR A 246 -7.15 36.49 -20.33
N LEU A 247 -7.76 35.31 -20.33
CA LEU A 247 -8.61 34.80 -19.26
C LEU A 247 -7.83 33.76 -18.47
N THR A 248 -7.73 33.96 -17.16
CA THR A 248 -7.34 32.92 -16.21
C THR A 248 -8.57 32.53 -15.37
N THR A 249 -8.90 31.25 -15.37
CA THR A 249 -10.00 30.68 -14.56
C THR A 249 -9.42 29.90 -13.41
N THR A 250 -10.14 29.88 -12.28
CA THR A 250 -9.78 29.11 -11.08
C THR A 250 -11.00 28.33 -10.61
N SER A 251 -10.81 27.01 -10.34
CA SER A 251 -11.85 26.14 -9.79
C SER A 251 -12.01 26.31 -8.28
N ALA A 252 -13.03 25.70 -7.68
CA ALA A 252 -13.23 25.64 -6.22
C ALA A 252 -12.06 24.93 -5.49
N TYR A 253 -11.30 24.08 -6.21
CA TYR A 253 -10.17 23.32 -5.69
C TYR A 253 -8.82 24.00 -5.93
N GLY A 254 -8.82 25.23 -6.48
CA GLY A 254 -7.60 25.99 -6.78
C GLY A 254 -6.92 25.61 -8.11
N CYS A 255 -7.50 24.70 -8.91
CA CYS A 255 -7.00 24.41 -10.23
C CYS A 255 -7.19 25.60 -11.17
N THR A 256 -6.23 25.85 -12.04
CA THR A 256 -6.26 27.00 -12.96
C THR A 256 -6.18 26.56 -14.42
N ALA A 257 -6.82 27.33 -15.31
CA ALA A 257 -6.65 27.23 -16.75
C ALA A 257 -6.55 28.63 -17.35
N THR A 258 -5.86 28.76 -18.48
CA THR A 258 -5.63 30.07 -19.14
C THR A 258 -5.90 29.95 -20.64
N SER A 259 -6.53 30.97 -21.20
CA SER A 259 -6.74 31.12 -22.64
C SER A 259 -6.49 32.56 -23.06
N SER A 260 -5.99 32.78 -24.27
CA SER A 260 -5.72 34.13 -24.81
C SER A 260 -6.20 34.28 -26.25
N VAL A 261 -6.73 35.44 -26.55
CA VAL A 261 -7.15 35.86 -27.88
C VAL A 261 -6.54 37.23 -28.20
N THR A 262 -6.05 37.36 -29.43
CA THR A 262 -5.50 38.67 -29.92
C THR A 262 -6.55 39.38 -30.76
N ILE A 263 -6.84 40.66 -30.47
CA ILE A 263 -7.72 41.51 -31.25
C ILE A 263 -6.96 42.65 -31.89
N GLN A 264 -7.49 43.14 -33.02
CA GLN A 264 -6.99 44.32 -33.76
C GLN A 264 -8.07 45.40 -33.71
N VAL A 265 -7.72 46.56 -33.16
CA VAL A 265 -8.61 47.75 -33.09
C VAL A 265 -8.15 48.79 -34.09
N HIS A 266 -8.94 49.01 -35.11
CA HIS A 266 -8.71 49.95 -36.20
C HIS A 266 -9.16 51.35 -35.84
#